data_deaa01af6dfa6a8f32505ccc774b5ffc
#
_entry.id   deaa01af6dfa6a8f32505ccc774b5ffc
#
_cell.length_a   1.000
_cell.length_b   1.000
_cell.length_c   1.000
_cell.angle_alpha   90.00
_cell.angle_beta   90.00
_cell.angle_gamma   90.00
#
_symmetry.space_group_name_H-M   'P 1'
#
loop_
_entity.id
_entity.type
_entity.pdbx_description
1 polymer ?
#
loop_
_entity_poly.entity_id
_entity_poly.type
_entity_poly.pdbx_seq_one_letter_code
_entity_poly.pdbx_strand_id
1 'polypeptide(L)'
;AGNLQVDHTAVKGLEVDTLNPTASYTSTIKSQNTNGAADVASDADPVVAYTVTFSEPVAAIQASDIDVAGGTLKSTTLALSADKTTATFDVEASDNSVADLVVKVKDTVKDLNGNKLVESSSAAVDVDTRNPGVTITDDQSGKSFDGENTVAYTLTFTEGVQKIGTSDLTVTGATVDSVVHTAGSKTATVNV
;
A
#
# COMPACT_ATOMS: atom_id res chain seq x y z
N ALA A 1 12.40 -65.62 -48.10
CA ALA A 1 13.20 -64.97 -47.09
C ALA A 1 12.31 -63.89 -46.43
N GLY A 2 11.78 -64.16 -45.25
CA GLY A 2 10.98 -63.16 -44.46
C GLY A 2 11.90 -62.14 -43.83
N ASN A 3 11.86 -60.91 -44.28
CA ASN A 3 12.45 -59.77 -43.57
C ASN A 3 11.69 -59.56 -42.30
N LEU A 4 12.32 -59.81 -41.15
CA LEU A 4 11.81 -59.43 -39.83
C LEU A 4 11.86 -57.92 -39.78
N GLN A 5 10.69 -57.33 -39.61
CA GLN A 5 10.58 -55.89 -39.30
C GLN A 5 11.18 -55.64 -37.90
N VAL A 6 12.18 -54.76 -37.83
CA VAL A 6 12.74 -54.34 -36.53
C VAL A 6 11.66 -53.56 -35.81
N ASP A 7 11.29 -54.03 -34.62
CA ASP A 7 10.37 -53.27 -33.73
C ASP A 7 10.98 -51.89 -33.48
N HIS A 8 10.36 -50.87 -34.01
CA HIS A 8 10.64 -49.49 -33.61
C HIS A 8 9.96 -49.24 -32.28
N THR A 9 10.77 -49.10 -31.23
CA THR A 9 10.31 -48.56 -29.97
C THR A 9 9.69 -47.16 -30.25
N ALA A 10 8.43 -46.99 -29.90
CA ALA A 10 7.79 -45.70 -30.06
C ALA A 10 8.66 -44.63 -29.37
N VAL A 11 9.13 -43.67 -30.15
CA VAL A 11 9.79 -42.49 -29.57
C VAL A 11 8.75 -41.85 -28.65
N LYS A 12 9.10 -41.68 -27.38
CA LYS A 12 8.25 -40.95 -26.41
C LYS A 12 7.78 -39.68 -27.10
N GLY A 13 6.46 -39.48 -27.17
CA GLY A 13 5.89 -38.32 -27.86
C GLY A 13 6.56 -37.05 -27.36
N LEU A 14 6.86 -36.15 -28.25
CA LEU A 14 7.37 -34.83 -27.92
C LEU A 14 6.27 -34.10 -27.11
N GLU A 15 6.55 -33.82 -25.84
CA GLU A 15 5.68 -32.96 -25.06
C GLU A 15 5.87 -31.50 -25.54
N VAL A 16 4.80 -30.88 -25.93
CA VAL A 16 4.77 -29.48 -26.38
C VAL A 16 3.95 -28.67 -25.39
N ASP A 17 4.59 -27.72 -24.78
CA ASP A 17 3.94 -26.73 -23.92
C ASP A 17 4.10 -25.35 -24.57
N THR A 18 2.98 -24.74 -24.93
CA THR A 18 2.88 -23.40 -25.52
C THR A 18 1.92 -22.52 -24.73
N LEU A 19 1.50 -22.98 -23.55
CA LEU A 19 0.62 -22.22 -22.69
C LEU A 19 1.43 -21.13 -21.96
N ASN A 20 0.96 -19.92 -22.02
CA ASN A 20 1.56 -18.82 -21.26
C ASN A 20 1.00 -18.80 -19.84
N PRO A 21 1.83 -18.75 -18.80
CA PRO A 21 1.35 -18.59 -17.42
C PRO A 21 0.59 -17.26 -17.26
N THR A 22 -0.41 -17.28 -16.38
CA THR A 22 -1.16 -16.09 -15.94
C THR A 22 -0.93 -15.86 -14.45
N ALA A 23 -1.20 -14.65 -13.97
CA ALA A 23 -1.08 -14.29 -12.57
C ALA A 23 -2.38 -13.71 -12.02
N SER A 24 -2.70 -14.07 -10.78
CA SER A 24 -3.73 -13.44 -9.97
C SER A 24 -3.10 -12.87 -8.70
N TYR A 25 -3.74 -11.85 -8.11
CA TYR A 25 -3.18 -11.09 -7.00
C TYR A 25 -4.17 -11.01 -5.84
N THR A 26 -3.63 -11.14 -4.63
CA THR A 26 -4.31 -10.74 -3.40
C THR A 26 -3.40 -9.82 -2.60
N SER A 27 -4.00 -8.88 -1.86
CA SER A 27 -3.27 -7.94 -1.02
C SER A 27 -3.91 -7.85 0.37
N THR A 28 -3.10 -7.53 1.38
CA THR A 28 -3.55 -7.33 2.75
C THR A 28 -2.64 -6.28 3.41
N ILE A 29 -3.22 -5.26 4.04
CA ILE A 29 -2.48 -4.30 4.86
C ILE A 29 -1.98 -5.04 6.10
N LYS A 30 -0.67 -5.00 6.37
CA LYS A 30 0.00 -5.85 7.37
C LYS A 30 -0.39 -5.54 8.82
N SER A 31 -0.66 -4.30 9.10
CA SER A 31 -1.07 -3.86 10.43
C SER A 31 -2.37 -3.10 10.24
N GLN A 32 -3.44 -3.58 10.81
CA GLN A 32 -4.72 -2.88 10.74
C GLN A 32 -4.81 -1.90 11.91
N ASN A 33 -4.53 -0.64 11.65
CA ASN A 33 -4.80 0.41 12.62
C ASN A 33 -6.32 0.55 12.78
N THR A 34 -6.82 0.26 13.97
CA THR A 34 -8.26 0.34 14.30
C THR A 34 -8.83 1.76 14.24
N ASN A 35 -7.99 2.77 13.98
CA ASN A 35 -8.37 4.20 13.92
C ASN A 35 -8.48 4.75 12.48
N GLY A 36 -8.14 3.98 11.46
CA GLY A 36 -8.26 4.33 10.04
C GLY A 36 -9.42 3.63 9.35
N ALA A 37 -9.70 4.01 8.10
CA ALA A 37 -10.57 3.23 7.25
C ALA A 37 -9.94 1.84 7.04
N ALA A 38 -10.70 0.78 7.23
CA ALA A 38 -10.29 -0.55 6.84
C ALA A 38 -9.96 -0.53 5.34
N ASP A 39 -8.87 -1.17 4.94
CA ASP A 39 -8.43 -1.30 3.55
C ASP A 39 -7.70 -0.08 2.93
N VAL A 40 -7.28 0.91 3.73
CA VAL A 40 -6.45 2.04 3.29
C VAL A 40 -5.06 1.94 3.92
N ALA A 41 -4.00 1.94 3.10
CA ALA A 41 -2.63 2.04 3.60
C ALA A 41 -2.37 3.49 4.07
N SER A 42 -1.88 3.64 5.31
CA SER A 42 -1.68 4.93 5.97
C SER A 42 -0.27 5.03 6.56
N ASP A 43 0.12 6.21 7.09
CA ASP A 43 1.41 6.39 7.79
C ASP A 43 1.60 5.42 8.96
N ALA A 44 0.53 5.07 9.64
CA ALA A 44 0.59 4.10 10.74
C ALA A 44 0.79 2.66 10.20
N ASP A 45 0.28 2.36 9.01
CA ASP A 45 0.26 1.05 8.38
C ASP A 45 0.60 1.14 6.89
N PRO A 46 1.83 1.56 6.52
CA PRO A 46 2.17 1.81 5.12
C PRO A 46 2.49 0.52 4.34
N VAL A 47 2.57 -0.63 5.00
CA VAL A 47 3.04 -1.87 4.39
C VAL A 47 1.89 -2.78 3.98
N VAL A 48 1.84 -3.09 2.69
CA VAL A 48 0.88 -4.01 2.09
C VAL A 48 1.59 -5.29 1.68
N ALA A 49 1.13 -6.43 2.18
CA ALA A 49 1.58 -7.75 1.76
C ALA A 49 0.83 -8.18 0.51
N TYR A 50 1.56 -8.59 -0.52
CA TYR A 50 1.02 -9.13 -1.76
C TYR A 50 1.31 -10.62 -1.87
N THR A 51 0.33 -11.33 -2.40
CA THR A 51 0.48 -12.72 -2.86
C THR A 51 0.09 -12.78 -4.33
N VAL A 52 1.00 -13.27 -5.15
CA VAL A 52 0.79 -13.52 -6.59
C VAL A 52 0.69 -15.02 -6.78
N THR A 53 -0.41 -15.49 -7.37
CA THR A 53 -0.61 -16.91 -7.70
C THR A 53 -0.54 -17.08 -9.21
N PHE A 54 0.37 -17.91 -9.67
CA PHE A 54 0.55 -18.26 -11.07
C PHE A 54 -0.30 -19.47 -11.44
N SER A 55 -0.79 -19.51 -12.68
CA SER A 55 -1.58 -20.64 -13.20
C SER A 55 -0.77 -21.93 -13.32
N GLU A 56 0.56 -21.82 -13.33
CA GLU A 56 1.51 -22.91 -13.45
C GLU A 56 2.87 -22.53 -12.83
N PRO A 57 3.79 -23.49 -12.59
CA PRO A 57 5.09 -23.20 -12.00
C PRO A 57 5.95 -22.29 -12.89
N VAL A 58 6.44 -21.18 -12.32
CA VAL A 58 7.38 -20.27 -12.98
C VAL A 58 8.83 -20.65 -12.68
N ALA A 59 9.76 -20.35 -13.59
CA ALA A 59 11.16 -20.69 -13.43
C ALA A 59 11.78 -19.92 -12.24
N ALA A 60 11.57 -18.62 -12.19
CA ALA A 60 12.02 -17.70 -11.13
C ALA A 60 11.21 -16.40 -11.19
N ILE A 61 11.28 -15.62 -10.12
CA ILE A 61 10.83 -14.24 -10.04
C ILE A 61 11.86 -13.43 -9.25
N GLN A 62 12.18 -12.23 -9.72
CA GLN A 62 13.13 -11.31 -9.10
C GLN A 62 12.47 -9.95 -8.88
N ALA A 63 13.05 -9.11 -8.04
CA ALA A 63 12.52 -7.77 -7.78
C ALA A 63 12.40 -6.91 -9.06
N SER A 64 13.28 -7.11 -10.04
CA SER A 64 13.23 -6.43 -11.35
C SER A 64 12.04 -6.83 -12.22
N ASP A 65 11.40 -7.96 -11.92
CA ASP A 65 10.23 -8.46 -12.63
C ASP A 65 8.91 -7.87 -12.13
N ILE A 66 8.97 -7.06 -11.05
CA ILE A 66 7.83 -6.46 -10.40
C ILE A 66 7.88 -4.95 -10.55
N ASP A 67 6.86 -4.37 -11.19
CA ASP A 67 6.63 -2.92 -11.19
C ASP A 67 5.63 -2.56 -10.09
N VAL A 68 5.90 -1.46 -9.41
CA VAL A 68 5.04 -0.91 -8.35
C VAL A 68 4.75 0.54 -8.67
N ALA A 69 3.47 0.91 -8.72
CA ALA A 69 3.01 2.29 -8.70
C ALA A 69 2.54 2.64 -7.29
N GLY A 70 2.73 3.88 -6.86
CA GLY A 70 2.27 4.40 -5.55
C GLY A 70 3.11 3.96 -4.35
N GLY A 71 4.19 3.20 -4.54
CA GLY A 71 5.02 2.70 -3.45
C GLY A 71 6.35 2.09 -3.88
N THR A 72 6.98 1.39 -2.96
CA THR A 72 8.29 0.74 -3.15
C THR A 72 8.25 -0.72 -2.74
N LEU A 73 8.72 -1.61 -3.61
CA LEU A 73 8.88 -3.03 -3.32
C LEU A 73 9.95 -3.24 -2.23
N LYS A 74 9.62 -3.96 -1.17
CA LYS A 74 10.60 -4.45 -0.18
C LYS A 74 11.22 -5.74 -0.73
N SER A 75 12.26 -5.61 -1.54
CA SER A 75 12.89 -6.73 -2.27
C SER A 75 13.38 -7.86 -1.36
N THR A 76 13.71 -7.58 -0.10
CA THR A 76 14.15 -8.57 0.90
C THR A 76 13.02 -9.50 1.36
N THR A 77 11.76 -9.15 1.12
CA THR A 77 10.59 -9.97 1.46
C THR A 77 10.11 -10.84 0.32
N LEU A 78 10.66 -10.66 -0.89
CA LEU A 78 10.27 -11.45 -2.06
C LEU A 78 10.67 -12.92 -1.89
N ALA A 79 9.68 -13.79 -1.91
CA ALA A 79 9.85 -15.23 -1.82
C ALA A 79 8.98 -15.94 -2.86
N LEU A 80 9.55 -16.95 -3.52
CA LEU A 80 8.83 -17.88 -4.40
C LEU A 80 8.62 -19.19 -3.63
N SER A 81 7.42 -19.73 -3.66
CA SER A 81 7.06 -21.03 -3.04
C SER A 81 7.89 -22.18 -3.62
N ALA A 82 7.99 -23.29 -2.87
CA ALA A 82 8.76 -24.45 -3.29
C ALA A 82 8.20 -25.11 -4.55
N ASP A 83 6.88 -25.07 -4.75
CA ASP A 83 6.17 -25.55 -5.95
C ASP A 83 6.19 -24.51 -7.10
N LYS A 84 6.76 -23.31 -6.84
CA LYS A 84 6.92 -22.22 -7.81
C LYS A 84 5.63 -21.66 -8.39
N THR A 85 4.51 -21.86 -7.72
CA THR A 85 3.20 -21.38 -8.15
C THR A 85 2.76 -20.12 -7.42
N THR A 86 3.46 -19.72 -6.34
CA THR A 86 3.08 -18.56 -5.53
C THR A 86 4.29 -17.72 -5.18
N ALA A 87 4.21 -16.42 -5.41
CA ALA A 87 5.20 -15.45 -4.92
C ALA A 87 4.56 -14.53 -3.88
N THR A 88 5.30 -14.25 -2.81
CA THR A 88 4.89 -13.30 -1.76
C THR A 88 5.93 -12.21 -1.58
N PHE A 89 5.50 -10.99 -1.32
CA PHE A 89 6.35 -9.84 -1.05
C PHE A 89 5.58 -8.70 -0.41
N ASP A 90 6.30 -7.75 0.14
CA ASP A 90 5.74 -6.54 0.73
C ASP A 90 6.02 -5.33 -0.15
N VAL A 91 5.06 -4.41 -0.16
CA VAL A 91 5.19 -3.08 -0.76
C VAL A 91 4.93 -2.05 0.33
N GLU A 92 5.76 -1.04 0.41
CA GLU A 92 5.56 0.13 1.26
C GLU A 92 4.99 1.27 0.44
N ALA A 93 3.85 1.82 0.88
CA ALA A 93 3.25 2.99 0.27
C ALA A 93 4.20 4.20 0.31
N SER A 94 4.13 5.05 -0.70
CA SER A 94 4.90 6.30 -0.70
C SER A 94 4.42 7.22 0.41
N ASP A 95 5.36 7.83 1.13
CA ASP A 95 5.08 8.83 2.16
C ASP A 95 4.42 10.08 1.55
N ASN A 96 3.56 10.74 2.34
CA ASN A 96 2.85 11.98 1.98
C ASN A 96 2.09 11.89 0.64
N SER A 97 1.42 10.78 0.40
CA SER A 97 0.77 10.41 -0.86
C SER A 97 -0.69 10.01 -0.67
N VAL A 98 -1.47 10.18 -1.72
CA VAL A 98 -2.81 9.60 -1.90
C VAL A 98 -2.90 8.82 -3.22
N ALA A 99 -1.75 8.43 -3.77
CA ALA A 99 -1.69 7.66 -5.00
C ALA A 99 -1.80 6.17 -4.68
N ASP A 100 -2.79 5.51 -5.24
CA ASP A 100 -3.06 4.10 -5.02
C ASP A 100 -1.86 3.20 -5.33
N LEU A 101 -1.74 2.12 -4.57
CA LEU A 101 -0.78 1.06 -4.85
C LEU A 101 -1.32 0.12 -5.92
N VAL A 102 -0.55 -0.07 -6.97
CA VAL A 102 -0.80 -1.08 -8.00
C VAL A 102 0.49 -1.86 -8.27
N VAL A 103 0.39 -3.17 -8.27
CA VAL A 103 1.50 -4.08 -8.57
C VAL A 103 1.26 -4.76 -9.91
N LYS A 104 2.32 -4.86 -10.72
CA LYS A 104 2.34 -5.57 -12.00
C LYS A 104 3.53 -6.51 -12.04
N VAL A 105 3.31 -7.76 -12.41
CA VAL A 105 4.39 -8.71 -12.76
C VAL A 105 4.56 -8.71 -14.27
N LYS A 106 5.82 -8.54 -14.71
CA LYS A 106 6.21 -8.38 -16.12
C LYS A 106 6.23 -9.72 -16.87
N ASP A 107 6.21 -9.64 -18.19
CA ASP A 107 6.41 -10.77 -19.12
C ASP A 107 7.84 -11.32 -19.13
N THR A 108 8.76 -10.73 -18.35
CA THR A 108 10.11 -11.27 -18.11
C THR A 108 10.08 -12.56 -17.29
N VAL A 109 9.04 -12.75 -16.45
CA VAL A 109 8.76 -14.01 -15.78
C VAL A 109 8.32 -15.05 -16.81
N LYS A 110 8.84 -16.26 -16.69
CA LYS A 110 8.58 -17.37 -17.61
C LYS A 110 8.26 -18.63 -16.81
N ASP A 111 7.51 -19.53 -17.44
CA ASP A 111 7.35 -20.88 -16.92
C ASP A 111 8.64 -21.71 -17.04
N LEU A 112 8.57 -23.01 -16.73
CA LEU A 112 9.71 -23.93 -16.82
C LEU A 112 10.08 -24.27 -18.27
N ASN A 113 9.19 -24.03 -19.22
CA ASN A 113 9.37 -24.32 -20.66
C ASN A 113 9.77 -23.06 -21.45
N GLY A 114 9.79 -21.89 -20.83
CA GLY A 114 10.23 -20.62 -21.40
C GLY A 114 9.10 -19.76 -21.96
N ASN A 115 7.82 -20.17 -21.79
CA ASN A 115 6.68 -19.35 -22.19
C ASN A 115 6.58 -18.14 -21.25
N LYS A 116 6.32 -16.97 -21.82
CA LYS A 116 6.25 -15.71 -21.08
C LYS A 116 4.94 -15.56 -20.32
N LEU A 117 5.02 -14.97 -19.12
CA LEU A 117 3.82 -14.55 -18.37
C LEU A 117 2.96 -13.59 -19.20
N VAL A 118 1.66 -13.80 -19.17
CA VAL A 118 0.69 -12.80 -19.63
C VAL A 118 0.65 -11.68 -18.58
N GLU A 119 1.11 -10.48 -18.95
CA GLU A 119 1.13 -9.34 -18.04
C GLU A 119 -0.26 -9.02 -17.49
N SER A 120 -0.33 -8.80 -16.19
CA SER A 120 -1.54 -8.37 -15.50
C SER A 120 -1.16 -7.53 -14.28
N SER A 121 -2.11 -6.74 -13.78
CA SER A 121 -1.92 -5.90 -12.59
C SER A 121 -2.87 -6.32 -11.48
N SER A 122 -2.49 -6.04 -10.24
CA SER A 122 -3.38 -6.15 -9.08
C SER A 122 -4.55 -5.18 -9.19
N ALA A 123 -5.60 -5.40 -8.38
CA ALA A 123 -6.50 -4.32 -8.02
C ALA A 123 -5.71 -3.21 -7.29
N ALA A 124 -6.22 -1.98 -7.36
CA ALA A 124 -5.66 -0.86 -6.59
C ALA A 124 -5.91 -1.08 -5.09
N VAL A 125 -4.92 -0.69 -4.27
CA VAL A 125 -5.08 -0.53 -2.82
C VAL A 125 -5.04 0.95 -2.53
N ASP A 126 -6.08 1.45 -1.88
CA ASP A 126 -6.18 2.86 -1.51
C ASP A 126 -5.05 3.26 -0.55
N VAL A 127 -4.49 4.44 -0.75
CA VAL A 127 -3.41 5.02 0.07
C VAL A 127 -3.81 6.39 0.57
N ASP A 128 -3.62 6.61 1.87
CA ASP A 128 -3.66 7.94 2.49
C ASP A 128 -2.55 8.04 3.55
N THR A 129 -1.38 8.44 3.10
CA THR A 129 -0.20 8.76 3.93
C THR A 129 0.06 10.28 3.95
N ARG A 130 -0.92 11.09 3.53
CA ARG A 130 -0.76 12.54 3.51
C ARG A 130 -0.93 13.11 4.91
N ASN A 131 0.07 13.88 5.33
CA ASN A 131 -0.02 14.63 6.57
C ASN A 131 -1.03 15.77 6.48
N PRO A 132 -1.96 15.93 7.44
CA PRO A 132 -2.91 17.04 7.46
C PRO A 132 -2.19 18.38 7.60
N GLY A 133 -2.54 19.34 6.75
CA GLY A 133 -2.17 20.74 6.93
C GLY A 133 -3.11 21.43 7.91
N VAL A 134 -2.63 22.47 8.63
CA VAL A 134 -3.45 23.28 9.54
C VAL A 134 -3.29 24.77 9.25
N THR A 135 -4.40 25.50 9.31
CA THR A 135 -4.43 26.96 9.41
C THR A 135 -5.02 27.37 10.75
N ILE A 136 -4.47 28.43 11.36
CA ILE A 136 -4.89 28.92 12.66
C ILE A 136 -5.33 30.37 12.49
N THR A 137 -6.53 30.69 13.00
CA THR A 137 -7.07 32.04 13.06
C THR A 137 -7.55 32.33 14.49
N ASP A 138 -7.52 33.59 14.89
CA ASP A 138 -8.04 34.04 16.19
C ASP A 138 -9.29 34.92 16.00
N ASP A 139 -10.01 35.15 17.08
CA ASP A 139 -11.22 35.97 17.12
C ASP A 139 -10.96 37.46 17.51
N GLN A 140 -9.69 37.81 17.75
CA GLN A 140 -9.32 39.09 18.37
C GLN A 140 -8.60 40.09 17.44
N SER A 141 -8.59 39.93 16.15
CA SER A 141 -7.85 40.79 15.20
C SER A 141 -6.41 41.10 15.64
N GLY A 142 -5.76 40.18 16.33
CA GLY A 142 -4.35 40.24 16.73
C GLY A 142 -4.00 41.01 17.97
N LYS A 143 -4.98 41.43 18.81
CA LYS A 143 -4.74 42.07 20.11
C LYS A 143 -5.75 41.62 21.17
N SER A 144 -5.24 41.18 22.33
CA SER A 144 -6.01 41.00 23.57
C SER A 144 -5.82 42.20 24.50
N PHE A 145 -6.83 42.57 25.27
CA PHE A 145 -6.84 43.72 26.18
C PHE A 145 -7.14 43.26 27.61
N ASP A 146 -6.78 44.09 28.61
CA ASP A 146 -6.98 43.83 30.05
C ASP A 146 -8.42 43.47 30.46
N GLY A 147 -9.40 43.69 29.64
CA GLY A 147 -10.80 43.33 29.92
C GLY A 147 -11.27 42.04 29.25
N GLU A 148 -10.46 41.46 28.37
CA GLU A 148 -10.79 40.24 27.65
C GLU A 148 -9.61 39.24 27.77
N ASN A 149 -9.73 38.37 28.78
CA ASN A 149 -8.64 37.45 29.14
C ASN A 149 -8.66 36.14 28.34
N THR A 150 -9.64 35.96 27.47
CA THR A 150 -9.79 34.70 26.69
C THR A 150 -9.73 35.00 25.21
N VAL A 151 -8.89 34.28 24.51
CA VAL A 151 -8.79 34.29 23.04
C VAL A 151 -9.18 32.95 22.51
N ALA A 152 -10.09 32.91 21.54
CA ALA A 152 -10.47 31.69 20.85
C ALA A 152 -9.73 31.54 19.51
N TYR A 153 -8.91 30.51 19.41
CA TYR A 153 -8.28 30.13 18.15
C TYR A 153 -9.11 29.07 17.46
N THR A 154 -9.29 29.23 16.14
CA THR A 154 -9.87 28.23 15.29
C THR A 154 -8.75 27.57 14.48
N LEU A 155 -8.59 26.27 14.65
CA LEU A 155 -7.72 25.42 13.85
C LEU A 155 -8.56 24.81 12.72
N THR A 156 -8.13 24.99 11.48
CA THR A 156 -8.79 24.38 10.32
C THR A 156 -7.80 23.47 9.61
N PHE A 157 -8.11 22.17 9.57
CA PHE A 157 -7.29 21.13 8.96
C PHE A 157 -7.74 20.85 7.52
N THR A 158 -6.82 20.43 6.68
CA THR A 158 -7.11 20.01 5.30
C THR A 158 -7.99 18.76 5.24
N GLU A 159 -7.91 17.92 6.28
CA GLU A 159 -8.66 16.66 6.42
C GLU A 159 -9.11 16.44 7.87
N GLY A 160 -9.90 15.38 8.11
CA GLY A 160 -10.33 15.03 9.46
C GLY A 160 -9.16 14.43 10.25
N VAL A 161 -8.93 14.95 11.46
CA VAL A 161 -7.81 14.50 12.32
C VAL A 161 -8.32 13.74 13.54
N GLN A 162 -7.42 12.98 14.17
CA GLN A 162 -7.70 12.35 15.47
C GLN A 162 -8.00 13.40 16.53
N LYS A 163 -8.60 12.97 17.64
CA LYS A 163 -8.97 13.90 18.71
C LYS A 163 -7.76 14.68 19.21
N ILE A 164 -7.87 16.01 19.17
CA ILE A 164 -6.87 16.93 19.70
C ILE A 164 -7.24 17.29 21.15
N GLY A 165 -6.24 17.24 22.03
CA GLY A 165 -6.32 17.67 23.42
C GLY A 165 -5.38 18.82 23.73
N THR A 166 -5.38 19.29 24.98
CA THR A 166 -4.49 20.38 25.43
C THR A 166 -3.01 20.00 25.38
N SER A 167 -2.68 18.71 25.51
CA SER A 167 -1.31 18.19 25.44
C SER A 167 -0.68 18.26 24.04
N ASP A 168 -1.50 18.40 23.01
CA ASP A 168 -1.04 18.42 21.60
C ASP A 168 -0.70 19.84 21.13
N LEU A 169 -0.87 20.83 22.03
CA LEU A 169 -0.71 22.25 21.73
C LEU A 169 0.39 22.87 22.61
N THR A 170 1.17 23.73 21.99
CA THR A 170 2.14 24.58 22.68
C THR A 170 1.77 26.04 22.43
N VAL A 171 1.52 26.79 23.51
CA VAL A 171 1.19 28.23 23.49
C VAL A 171 2.27 28.99 24.26
N THR A 172 2.78 30.08 23.67
CA THR A 172 3.76 30.94 24.34
C THR A 172 3.07 32.18 24.86
N GLY A 173 3.25 32.48 26.15
CA GLY A 173 2.70 33.67 26.80
C GLY A 173 1.28 33.52 27.35
N ALA A 174 0.67 32.35 27.24
CA ALA A 174 -0.63 32.01 27.78
C ALA A 174 -0.72 30.53 28.14
N THR A 175 -1.86 30.12 28.75
CA THR A 175 -2.20 28.72 29.02
C THR A 175 -3.38 28.29 28.17
N VAL A 176 -3.41 27.02 27.72
CA VAL A 176 -4.58 26.45 27.04
C VAL A 176 -5.63 26.09 28.09
N ASP A 177 -6.78 26.77 28.08
CA ASP A 177 -7.88 26.50 29.00
C ASP A 177 -8.74 25.33 28.56
N SER A 178 -9.05 25.26 27.25
CA SER A 178 -9.86 24.19 26.72
C SER A 178 -9.63 23.96 25.22
N VAL A 179 -9.89 22.73 24.78
CA VAL A 179 -9.92 22.34 23.36
C VAL A 179 -11.26 21.67 23.07
N VAL A 180 -11.99 22.23 22.12
CA VAL A 180 -13.23 21.64 21.61
C VAL A 180 -12.96 21.04 20.23
N HIS A 181 -12.87 19.72 20.20
CA HIS A 181 -12.64 18.96 18.96
C HIS A 181 -13.28 17.57 19.07
N THR A 182 -13.84 17.11 17.95
CA THR A 182 -14.34 15.74 17.80
C THR A 182 -13.47 15.01 16.78
N ALA A 183 -13.03 13.79 17.10
CA ALA A 183 -12.25 12.96 16.18
C ALA A 183 -12.95 12.87 14.81
N GLY A 184 -12.17 12.99 13.72
CA GLY A 184 -12.66 13.05 12.35
C GLY A 184 -13.14 14.44 11.90
N SER A 185 -13.23 15.43 12.79
CA SER A 185 -13.53 16.82 12.40
C SER A 185 -12.33 17.50 11.75
N LYS A 186 -12.63 18.41 10.81
CA LYS A 186 -11.63 19.31 10.19
C LYS A 186 -11.42 20.60 10.97
N THR A 187 -12.15 20.83 12.05
CA THR A 187 -12.04 22.08 12.82
C THR A 187 -11.93 21.79 14.30
N ALA A 188 -11.09 22.55 14.98
CA ALA A 188 -11.01 22.58 16.44
C ALA A 188 -11.03 24.03 16.94
N THR A 189 -11.61 24.26 18.14
CA THR A 189 -11.54 25.54 18.82
C THR A 189 -10.66 25.37 20.05
N VAL A 190 -9.72 26.29 20.24
CA VAL A 190 -8.77 26.32 21.36
C VAL A 190 -8.98 27.65 22.09
N ASN A 191 -9.33 27.61 23.38
CA ASN A 191 -9.43 28.78 24.23
C ASN A 191 -8.16 28.90 25.10
N VAL A 192 -7.59 30.09 25.13
CA VAL A 192 -6.39 30.43 25.90
C VAL A 192 -6.62 31.67 26.75
#